data_2cd27652d4be7e6cfe1f2610653e563a
#
_entry.id   2cd27652d4be7e6cfe1f2610653e563a
#
_cell.length_a   1.000
_cell.length_b   1.000
_cell.length_c   1.000
_cell.angle_alpha   90.00
_cell.angle_beta   90.00
_cell.angle_gamma   90.00
#
_symmetry.space_group_name_H-M   'P 1'
#
loop_
_entity.id
_entity.type
_entity.pdbx_description
1 polymer ?
#
loop_
_entity_poly.entity_id
_entity_poly.type
_entity_poly.pdbx_seq_one_letter_code
_entity_poly.pdbx_strand_id
1 'polypeptide(L)'
;MKNSYLITTSFLLTILIIYIILFFYTFFNLNNEFNYAFKSLETLNFHKKYSKKIHHIRDESSLDFLFKNPKVEDLLFTTINSLDGKEKIVLFQGDSWMEQITFPVDDNFISAELVQKFKNKKKVGFINAGTSSYSPSIMNLQLDVLEEEFQIFPNIIIAYIDQTDIGDENCRYKYNKIYENDVLISVQPELHLMYKDLFNYSQIYGLSEIFLNEKNKILKTFKLVNFKFKYGLKKSGIRFFRKYISRSEIDKSRLKKCYGEEILSNLVNPKDSEIKYFADTIKEYIKKVNQKKHVEKIFIVTAPHKKHFDKNFIEGISYKLNVSDIIDSILQENKNVTHINFSKILLNNDNLNNEDIWLDDNMHFNSNFHGNFFIK
;
A
#
# COMPACT_ATOMS: atom_id res chain seq x y z
N MET A 1 25.31 9.23 -51.50
CA MET A 1 25.59 10.24 -50.49
C MET A 1 24.50 11.32 -50.34
N LYS A 2 24.02 11.98 -51.38
CA LYS A 2 22.98 13.05 -51.28
C LYS A 2 21.68 12.57 -50.60
N ASN A 3 21.18 11.38 -50.90
CA ASN A 3 19.93 10.84 -50.28
C ASN A 3 20.07 10.53 -48.77
N SER A 4 21.22 10.10 -48.32
CA SER A 4 21.47 9.85 -46.91
C SER A 4 21.43 11.15 -46.08
N TYR A 5 22.04 12.23 -46.63
CA TYR A 5 21.98 13.55 -46.00
C TYR A 5 20.55 14.07 -45.87
N LEU A 6 19.75 13.92 -46.94
CA LEU A 6 18.37 14.40 -46.95
C LEU A 6 17.52 13.66 -45.89
N ILE A 7 17.68 12.36 -45.80
CA ILE A 7 16.97 11.52 -44.80
C ILE A 7 17.38 11.93 -43.38
N THR A 8 18.68 12.09 -43.13
CA THR A 8 19.18 12.49 -41.81
C THR A 8 18.70 13.88 -41.39
N THR A 9 18.75 14.83 -42.32
CA THR A 9 18.30 16.20 -42.07
C THR A 9 16.78 16.28 -41.85
N SER A 10 16.00 15.55 -42.64
CA SER A 10 14.55 15.45 -42.44
C SER A 10 14.21 14.84 -41.08
N PHE A 11 14.91 13.79 -40.68
CA PHE A 11 14.72 13.15 -39.37
C PHE A 11 15.04 14.08 -38.19
N LEU A 12 16.17 14.82 -38.28
CA LEU A 12 16.56 15.79 -37.25
C LEU A 12 15.55 16.95 -37.17
N LEU A 13 15.07 17.44 -38.32
CA LEU A 13 14.06 18.50 -38.38
C LEU A 13 12.75 18.02 -37.72
N THR A 14 12.33 16.80 -38.01
CA THR A 14 11.12 16.20 -37.40
C THR A 14 11.26 16.13 -35.89
N ILE A 15 12.39 15.68 -35.37
CA ILE A 15 12.65 15.64 -33.93
C ILE A 15 12.59 17.04 -33.32
N LEU A 16 13.18 18.03 -33.96
CA LEU A 16 13.16 19.43 -33.53
C LEU A 16 11.74 19.97 -33.43
N ILE A 17 10.94 19.73 -34.47
CA ILE A 17 9.53 20.17 -34.52
C ILE A 17 8.74 19.51 -33.37
N ILE A 18 8.89 18.21 -33.17
CA ILE A 18 8.25 17.49 -32.07
C ILE A 18 8.66 18.09 -30.72
N TYR A 19 9.95 18.38 -30.54
CA TYR A 19 10.46 18.99 -29.32
C TYR A 19 9.87 20.38 -29.06
N ILE A 20 9.75 21.20 -30.06
CA ILE A 20 9.13 22.56 -30.00
C ILE A 20 7.65 22.43 -29.61
N ILE A 21 6.92 21.51 -30.22
CA ILE A 21 5.50 21.27 -29.90
C ILE A 21 5.36 20.83 -28.44
N LEU A 22 6.18 19.87 -28.01
CA LEU A 22 6.18 19.39 -26.62
C LEU A 22 6.54 20.49 -25.63
N PHE A 23 7.47 21.39 -26.00
CA PHE A 23 7.86 22.52 -25.16
C PHE A 23 6.67 23.46 -24.93
N PHE A 24 6.00 23.91 -25.98
CA PHE A 24 4.85 24.81 -25.83
C PHE A 24 3.67 24.12 -25.13
N TYR A 25 3.39 22.88 -25.46
CA TYR A 25 2.36 22.10 -24.77
C TYR A 25 2.65 22.03 -23.26
N THR A 26 3.86 21.65 -22.85
CA THR A 26 4.26 21.57 -21.45
C THR A 26 4.26 22.94 -20.79
N PHE A 27 4.70 23.99 -21.48
CA PHE A 27 4.73 25.35 -20.95
C PHE A 27 3.34 25.89 -20.59
N PHE A 28 2.34 25.59 -21.42
CA PHE A 28 0.97 26.02 -21.15
C PHE A 28 0.23 25.12 -20.15
N ASN A 29 0.67 23.87 -19.99
CA ASN A 29 0.04 22.89 -19.12
C ASN A 29 0.85 22.57 -17.84
N LEU A 30 1.74 23.46 -17.42
CA LEU A 30 2.61 23.24 -16.25
C LEU A 30 1.85 22.85 -14.98
N ASN A 31 0.68 23.44 -14.74
CA ASN A 31 -0.13 23.16 -13.57
C ASN A 31 -0.65 21.71 -13.56
N ASN A 32 -1.00 21.17 -14.73
CA ASN A 32 -1.44 19.77 -14.83
C ASN A 32 -0.31 18.79 -14.52
N GLU A 33 0.92 19.14 -14.89
CA GLU A 33 2.11 18.32 -14.58
C GLU A 33 2.41 18.31 -13.08
N PHE A 34 2.12 19.41 -12.40
CA PHE A 34 2.33 19.54 -10.96
C PHE A 34 1.43 18.60 -10.15
N ASN A 35 0.29 18.18 -10.70
CA ASN A 35 -0.62 17.24 -10.03
C ASN A 35 -0.02 15.83 -9.85
N TYR A 36 1.06 15.51 -10.58
CA TYR A 36 1.76 14.22 -10.51
C TYR A 36 3.11 14.29 -9.77
N ALA A 37 3.35 15.36 -9.02
CA ALA A 37 4.60 15.59 -8.32
C ALA A 37 4.36 15.83 -6.83
N PHE A 38 5.32 15.45 -5.99
CA PHE A 38 5.29 15.84 -4.57
C PHE A 38 5.26 17.36 -4.45
N LYS A 39 4.40 17.86 -3.55
CA LYS A 39 4.20 19.31 -3.35
C LYS A 39 5.26 19.92 -2.44
N SER A 40 6.00 19.10 -1.68
CA SER A 40 7.05 19.56 -0.78
C SER A 40 8.35 18.78 -0.95
N LEU A 41 9.47 19.45 -0.69
CA LEU A 41 10.79 18.80 -0.68
C LEU A 41 10.92 17.82 0.49
N GLU A 42 10.28 18.12 1.60
CA GLU A 42 10.25 17.27 2.79
C GLU A 42 9.58 15.93 2.50
N THR A 43 8.39 15.96 1.91
CA THR A 43 7.65 14.76 1.48
C THR A 43 8.45 13.92 0.48
N LEU A 44 9.08 14.57 -0.51
CA LEU A 44 9.94 13.90 -1.47
C LEU A 44 11.14 13.19 -0.79
N ASN A 45 11.80 13.86 0.14
CA ASN A 45 12.96 13.31 0.84
C ASN A 45 12.58 12.16 1.76
N PHE A 46 11.46 12.29 2.49
CA PHE A 46 10.91 11.22 3.31
C PHE A 46 10.61 9.98 2.47
N HIS A 47 9.90 10.14 1.36
CA HIS A 47 9.58 9.04 0.48
C HIS A 47 10.84 8.39 -0.11
N LYS A 48 11.84 9.17 -0.51
CA LYS A 48 13.13 8.64 -0.97
C LYS A 48 13.85 7.82 0.11
N LYS A 49 13.78 8.26 1.37
CA LYS A 49 14.41 7.58 2.51
C LYS A 49 13.76 6.23 2.79
N TYR A 50 12.43 6.18 2.80
CA TYR A 50 11.69 5.03 3.29
C TYR A 50 11.15 4.09 2.21
N SER A 51 11.06 4.49 0.94
CA SER A 51 10.58 3.63 -0.15
C SER A 51 11.41 2.37 -0.38
N LYS A 52 12.65 2.33 0.12
CA LYS A 52 13.50 1.13 0.11
C LYS A 52 13.34 0.27 1.36
N LYS A 53 12.92 0.86 2.48
CA LYS A 53 12.72 0.17 3.76
C LYS A 53 11.34 -0.48 3.81
N ILE A 54 10.33 0.25 3.36
CA ILE A 54 8.93 -0.16 3.41
C ILE A 54 8.39 -0.24 1.99
N HIS A 55 7.97 -1.43 1.60
CA HIS A 55 7.22 -1.64 0.38
C HIS A 55 5.94 -0.78 0.42
N HIS A 56 5.64 -0.07 -0.66
CA HIS A 56 4.38 0.65 -0.79
C HIS A 56 4.11 1.73 0.28
N ILE A 57 5.09 2.59 0.59
CA ILE A 57 4.71 3.87 1.21
C ILE A 57 3.63 4.51 0.33
N ARG A 58 2.56 5.00 0.93
CA ARG A 58 1.49 5.70 0.21
C ARG A 58 2.11 6.72 -0.75
N ASP A 59 1.78 6.62 -2.01
CA ASP A 59 2.20 7.60 -2.99
C ASP A 59 1.23 8.79 -3.00
N GLU A 60 1.68 9.90 -3.58
CA GLU A 60 0.85 11.10 -3.64
C GLU A 60 -0.42 10.90 -4.48
N SER A 61 -0.45 9.93 -5.40
CA SER A 61 -1.63 9.61 -6.21
C SER A 61 -2.71 8.94 -5.38
N SER A 62 -2.36 8.13 -4.40
CA SER A 62 -3.29 7.55 -3.44
C SER A 62 -3.80 8.58 -2.43
N LEU A 63 -3.07 9.69 -2.24
CA LEU A 63 -3.43 10.78 -1.35
C LEU A 63 -4.27 11.88 -2.02
N ASP A 64 -4.35 11.91 -3.35
CA ASP A 64 -5.19 12.89 -4.07
C ASP A 64 -6.66 12.84 -3.63
N PHE A 65 -7.12 11.67 -3.18
CA PHE A 65 -8.43 11.49 -2.55
C PHE A 65 -8.52 12.14 -1.17
N LEU A 66 -7.42 12.16 -0.42
CA LEU A 66 -7.44 12.54 0.99
C LEU A 66 -7.05 14.00 1.22
N PHE A 67 -6.08 14.52 0.44
CA PHE A 67 -5.49 15.82 0.73
C PHE A 67 -4.98 16.52 -0.52
N LYS A 68 -5.34 17.78 -0.68
CA LYS A 68 -4.78 18.63 -1.75
C LYS A 68 -3.29 18.93 -1.57
N ASN A 69 -2.79 18.88 -0.33
CA ASN A 69 -1.38 19.10 0.03
C ASN A 69 -1.01 18.12 1.14
N PRO A 70 -0.59 16.87 0.81
CA PRO A 70 -0.23 15.87 1.80
C PRO A 70 0.99 16.33 2.59
N LYS A 71 0.95 16.11 3.89
CA LYS A 71 2.09 16.26 4.77
C LYS A 71 2.93 14.97 4.76
N VAL A 72 4.13 15.01 5.36
CA VAL A 72 5.01 13.84 5.42
C VAL A 72 4.34 12.65 6.13
N GLU A 73 3.62 12.92 7.20
CA GLU A 73 2.89 11.89 7.94
C GLU A 73 1.84 11.16 7.09
N ASP A 74 1.20 11.85 6.15
CA ASP A 74 0.15 11.27 5.30
C ASP A 74 0.68 10.15 4.39
N LEU A 75 2.00 10.09 4.17
CA LEU A 75 2.64 8.98 3.46
C LEU A 75 2.67 7.68 4.28
N LEU A 76 2.54 7.75 5.59
CA LEU A 76 2.64 6.59 6.47
C LEU A 76 1.36 6.32 7.26
N PHE A 77 0.65 7.38 7.66
CA PHE A 77 -0.57 7.28 8.48
C PHE A 77 -1.46 8.51 8.31
N THR A 78 -2.70 8.39 8.75
CA THR A 78 -3.67 9.49 8.81
C THR A 78 -4.10 9.69 10.26
N THR A 79 -3.99 10.91 10.76
CA THR A 79 -4.47 11.27 12.09
C THR A 79 -6.00 11.46 12.04
N ILE A 80 -6.73 10.64 12.79
CA ILE A 80 -8.20 10.71 12.86
C ILE A 80 -8.65 11.87 13.72
N ASN A 81 -7.94 12.12 14.85
CA ASN A 81 -8.14 13.28 15.72
C ASN A 81 -6.78 13.83 16.16
N SER A 82 -6.73 15.08 16.64
CA SER A 82 -5.48 15.67 17.15
C SER A 82 -4.83 14.77 18.20
N LEU A 83 -3.52 14.62 18.12
CA LEU A 83 -2.71 13.88 19.09
C LEU A 83 -2.24 14.76 20.25
N ASP A 84 -2.36 16.09 20.14
CA ASP A 84 -1.91 17.05 21.13
C ASP A 84 -2.65 16.86 22.46
N GLY A 85 -1.88 16.69 23.54
CA GLY A 85 -2.42 16.50 24.89
C GLY A 85 -3.19 15.20 25.10
N LYS A 86 -3.01 14.19 24.23
CA LYS A 86 -3.61 12.88 24.43
C LYS A 86 -2.79 12.04 25.40
N GLU A 87 -3.51 11.32 26.26
CA GLU A 87 -2.92 10.44 27.25
C GLU A 87 -2.59 9.06 26.64
N LYS A 88 -3.39 8.63 25.65
CA LYS A 88 -3.23 7.36 24.97
C LYS A 88 -3.38 7.50 23.46
N ILE A 89 -2.62 6.71 22.72
CA ILE A 89 -2.68 6.63 21.28
C ILE A 89 -3.12 5.21 20.88
N VAL A 90 -4.15 5.15 20.04
CA VAL A 90 -4.62 3.94 19.38
C VAL A 90 -4.15 3.97 17.94
N LEU A 91 -3.42 2.92 17.55
CA LEU A 91 -2.93 2.73 16.19
C LEU A 91 -3.74 1.64 15.52
N PHE A 92 -4.30 1.97 14.37
CA PHE A 92 -4.87 0.99 13.44
C PHE A 92 -3.82 0.63 12.40
N GLN A 93 -3.54 -0.66 12.24
CA GLN A 93 -2.65 -1.20 11.21
C GLN A 93 -3.37 -2.30 10.42
N GLY A 94 -2.99 -2.47 9.18
CA GLY A 94 -3.55 -3.46 8.26
C GLY A 94 -3.40 -3.03 6.81
N ASP A 95 -4.11 -3.70 5.95
CA ASP A 95 -4.13 -3.48 4.52
C ASP A 95 -5.17 -2.43 4.06
N SER A 96 -5.68 -2.58 2.84
CA SER A 96 -6.69 -1.70 2.24
C SER A 96 -8.00 -1.64 3.02
N TRP A 97 -8.34 -2.66 3.80
CA TRP A 97 -9.51 -2.64 4.67
C TRP A 97 -9.38 -1.61 5.78
N MET A 98 -8.21 -1.56 6.39
CA MET A 98 -7.93 -0.59 7.44
C MET A 98 -7.69 0.80 6.85
N GLU A 99 -7.09 0.88 5.68
CA GLU A 99 -6.88 2.15 4.96
C GLU A 99 -8.18 2.90 4.72
N GLN A 100 -9.25 2.17 4.37
CA GLN A 100 -10.56 2.73 4.08
C GLN A 100 -11.21 3.49 5.25
N ILE A 101 -10.81 3.23 6.50
CA ILE A 101 -11.39 3.92 7.69
C ILE A 101 -11.25 5.44 7.59
N THR A 102 -10.23 5.94 6.89
CA THR A 102 -9.96 7.39 6.80
C THR A 102 -10.17 7.97 5.43
N PHE A 103 -10.70 7.22 4.48
CA PHE A 103 -11.05 7.78 3.17
C PHE A 103 -12.20 8.78 3.26
N PRO A 104 -12.17 9.88 2.51
CA PRO A 104 -13.27 10.84 2.47
C PRO A 104 -14.51 10.19 1.87
N VAL A 105 -15.63 10.62 2.40
CA VAL A 105 -16.92 9.98 2.32
C VAL A 105 -17.72 10.52 1.18
N ASP A 106 -17.35 10.39 0.00
CA ASP A 106 -18.36 10.60 -1.00
C ASP A 106 -18.87 9.33 -1.61
N ASP A 107 -18.20 8.26 -1.43
CA ASP A 107 -18.39 7.19 -2.35
C ASP A 107 -18.40 5.80 -1.76
N ASN A 108 -19.12 5.60 -0.69
CA ASN A 108 -19.35 4.25 -0.17
C ASN A 108 -18.19 3.57 0.56
N PHE A 109 -17.06 4.22 0.78
CA PHE A 109 -15.90 3.57 1.42
C PHE A 109 -15.80 3.78 2.93
N ILE A 110 -16.30 4.90 3.49
CA ILE A 110 -16.24 5.15 4.93
C ILE A 110 -17.49 5.83 5.45
N SER A 111 -17.85 5.48 6.68
CA SER A 111 -18.81 6.24 7.46
C SER A 111 -18.18 7.52 7.98
N ALA A 112 -18.63 8.69 7.51
CA ALA A 112 -18.29 10.00 8.09
C ALA A 112 -18.56 10.04 9.59
N GLU A 113 -19.56 9.32 10.03
CA GLU A 113 -19.94 9.12 11.41
C GLU A 113 -18.82 8.48 12.25
N LEU A 114 -18.12 7.48 11.73
CA LEU A 114 -17.02 6.82 12.39
C LEU A 114 -15.88 7.79 12.66
N VAL A 115 -15.44 8.49 11.61
CA VAL A 115 -14.37 9.49 11.72
C VAL A 115 -14.76 10.61 12.69
N GLN A 116 -16.00 11.09 12.62
CA GLN A 116 -16.51 12.12 13.51
C GLN A 116 -16.61 11.65 14.96
N LYS A 117 -17.00 10.40 15.17
CA LYS A 117 -17.09 9.78 16.50
C LYS A 117 -15.73 9.67 17.17
N PHE A 118 -14.69 9.32 16.41
CA PHE A 118 -13.32 9.27 16.92
C PHE A 118 -12.74 10.67 17.17
N LYS A 119 -13.03 11.66 16.33
CA LYS A 119 -12.58 13.05 16.51
C LYS A 119 -12.99 13.66 17.85
N ASN A 120 -14.14 13.23 18.40
CA ASN A 120 -14.68 13.76 19.64
C ASN A 120 -14.10 13.14 20.92
N LYS A 121 -13.22 12.11 20.83
CA LYS A 121 -12.60 11.50 22.01
C LYS A 121 -11.51 12.38 22.59
N LYS A 122 -11.76 12.99 23.76
CA LYS A 122 -10.89 14.01 24.36
C LYS A 122 -9.54 13.48 24.85
N LYS A 123 -9.48 12.25 25.40
CA LYS A 123 -8.26 11.72 26.01
C LYS A 123 -7.47 10.74 25.16
N VAL A 124 -8.03 10.31 24.06
CA VAL A 124 -7.45 9.29 23.19
C VAL A 124 -7.18 9.86 21.80
N GLY A 125 -5.97 9.68 21.33
CA GLY A 125 -5.57 9.95 19.95
C GLY A 125 -5.73 8.70 19.09
N PHE A 126 -6.18 8.86 17.86
CA PHE A 126 -6.39 7.77 16.93
C PHE A 126 -5.62 8.03 15.64
N ILE A 127 -4.86 7.03 15.21
CA ILE A 127 -4.07 7.05 13.97
C ILE A 127 -4.44 5.85 13.13
N ASN A 128 -4.72 6.07 11.86
CA ASN A 128 -4.89 5.00 10.90
C ASN A 128 -3.63 4.88 10.01
N ALA A 129 -2.90 3.81 10.19
CA ALA A 129 -1.72 3.45 9.41
C ALA A 129 -2.00 2.27 8.45
N GLY A 130 -3.28 1.93 8.23
CA GLY A 130 -3.70 0.98 7.21
C GLY A 130 -3.23 1.44 5.83
N THR A 131 -2.71 0.53 5.03
CA THR A 131 -2.20 0.82 3.69
C THR A 131 -2.36 -0.42 2.82
N SER A 132 -2.85 -0.23 1.63
CA SER A 132 -3.11 -1.30 0.67
C SER A 132 -1.97 -2.32 0.59
N SER A 133 -2.30 -3.60 0.69
CA SER A 133 -1.36 -4.73 0.69
C SER A 133 -0.37 -4.79 1.87
N TYR A 134 -0.53 -4.01 2.93
CA TYR A 134 0.30 -4.17 4.11
C TYR A 134 -0.08 -5.44 4.87
N SER A 135 0.91 -6.18 5.31
CA SER A 135 0.80 -7.41 6.08
C SER A 135 1.74 -7.37 7.28
N PRO A 136 1.73 -8.34 8.18
CA PRO A 136 2.49 -8.29 9.43
C PRO A 136 3.96 -7.88 9.30
N SER A 137 4.66 -8.29 8.23
CA SER A 137 6.06 -7.87 8.03
C SER A 137 6.22 -6.38 7.79
N ILE A 138 5.33 -5.79 7.00
CA ILE A 138 5.37 -4.35 6.74
C ILE A 138 4.89 -3.57 7.95
N MET A 139 3.87 -4.06 8.64
CA MET A 139 3.35 -3.46 9.88
C MET A 139 4.45 -3.36 10.95
N ASN A 140 5.34 -4.36 11.03
CA ASN A 140 6.53 -4.31 11.88
C ASN A 140 7.45 -3.13 11.59
N LEU A 141 7.76 -2.92 10.30
CA LEU A 141 8.64 -1.84 9.88
C LEU A 141 7.98 -0.47 10.03
N GLN A 142 6.68 -0.41 9.82
CA GLN A 142 5.90 0.81 9.99
C GLN A 142 5.95 1.32 11.44
N LEU A 143 5.88 0.41 12.43
CA LEU A 143 6.03 0.76 13.84
C LEU A 143 7.37 1.44 14.14
N ASP A 144 8.46 0.92 13.58
CA ASP A 144 9.79 1.52 13.78
C ASP A 144 9.84 2.94 13.22
N VAL A 145 9.29 3.16 12.03
CA VAL A 145 9.27 4.49 11.41
C VAL A 145 8.40 5.47 12.17
N LEU A 146 7.24 5.03 12.69
CA LEU A 146 6.38 5.85 13.55
C LEU A 146 7.13 6.34 14.80
N GLU A 147 7.88 5.46 15.44
CA GLU A 147 8.66 5.81 16.61
C GLU A 147 9.88 6.68 16.29
N GLU A 148 10.66 6.27 15.27
CA GLU A 148 11.93 6.94 14.91
C GLU A 148 11.74 8.35 14.35
N GLU A 149 10.78 8.53 13.45
CA GLU A 149 10.62 9.78 12.70
C GLU A 149 9.57 10.72 13.31
N PHE A 150 8.50 10.14 13.87
CA PHE A 150 7.35 10.93 14.33
C PHE A 150 7.23 10.96 15.85
N GLN A 151 8.07 10.19 16.58
CA GLN A 151 7.99 10.07 18.03
C GLN A 151 6.58 9.65 18.52
N ILE A 152 5.94 8.79 17.73
CA ILE A 152 4.62 8.25 18.02
C ILE A 152 4.78 6.89 18.68
N PHE A 153 4.25 6.76 19.91
CA PHE A 153 4.34 5.58 20.75
C PHE A 153 2.94 5.06 21.06
N PRO A 154 2.37 4.16 20.25
CA PRO A 154 1.01 3.67 20.42
C PRO A 154 0.87 2.86 21.72
N ASN A 155 -0.18 3.13 22.51
CA ASN A 155 -0.51 2.35 23.69
C ASN A 155 -1.38 1.14 23.37
N ILE A 156 -2.22 1.28 22.34
CA ILE A 156 -3.11 0.22 21.88
C ILE A 156 -2.90 0.05 20.38
N ILE A 157 -2.73 -1.19 19.96
CA ILE A 157 -2.62 -1.52 18.54
C ILE A 157 -3.82 -2.39 18.15
N ILE A 158 -4.48 -2.01 17.08
CA ILE A 158 -5.54 -2.76 16.41
C ILE A 158 -4.99 -3.18 15.04
N ALA A 159 -4.57 -4.43 14.96
CA ALA A 159 -3.98 -5.00 13.75
C ALA A 159 -5.04 -5.83 13.02
N TYR A 160 -5.37 -5.40 11.80
CA TYR A 160 -6.23 -6.15 10.92
C TYR A 160 -5.39 -7.08 10.05
N ILE A 161 -5.71 -8.36 10.07
CA ILE A 161 -5.03 -9.41 9.31
C ILE A 161 -6.09 -10.22 8.58
N ASP A 162 -6.01 -10.25 7.26
CA ASP A 162 -6.99 -10.93 6.44
C ASP A 162 -6.43 -12.12 5.65
N GLN A 163 -7.29 -12.72 4.83
CA GLN A 163 -6.95 -13.89 4.03
C GLN A 163 -5.92 -13.57 2.92
N THR A 164 -5.88 -12.33 2.43
CA THR A 164 -4.95 -11.93 1.37
C THR A 164 -3.53 -11.80 1.87
N ASP A 165 -3.34 -11.54 3.18
CA ASP A 165 -2.04 -11.43 3.80
C ASP A 165 -1.19 -12.71 3.70
N ILE A 166 -1.82 -13.89 3.62
CA ILE A 166 -1.10 -15.15 3.35
C ILE A 166 -0.38 -15.07 2.01
N GLY A 167 -1.08 -14.54 1.01
CA GLY A 167 -0.52 -14.33 -0.32
C GLY A 167 0.52 -13.22 -0.35
N ASP A 168 0.25 -12.10 0.30
CA ASP A 168 1.18 -10.98 0.35
C ASP A 168 2.50 -11.38 1.02
N GLU A 169 2.46 -12.08 2.13
CA GLU A 169 3.65 -12.57 2.82
C GLU A 169 4.42 -13.59 1.98
N ASN A 170 3.75 -14.59 1.43
CA ASN A 170 4.42 -15.67 0.69
C ASN A 170 4.86 -15.27 -0.72
N CYS A 171 4.12 -14.39 -1.39
CA CYS A 171 4.32 -14.07 -2.80
C CYS A 171 5.03 -12.73 -3.01
N ARG A 172 4.77 -11.74 -2.17
CA ARG A 172 5.34 -10.39 -2.32
C ARG A 172 6.55 -10.16 -1.43
N TYR A 173 6.48 -10.54 -0.14
CA TYR A 173 7.46 -10.09 0.84
C TYR A 173 8.53 -11.09 1.19
N LYS A 174 8.22 -12.38 1.21
CA LYS A 174 9.12 -13.46 1.66
C LYS A 174 10.55 -13.36 1.11
N TYR A 175 10.68 -13.07 -0.17
CA TYR A 175 11.97 -13.09 -0.88
C TYR A 175 12.69 -11.74 -0.88
N ASN A 176 12.07 -10.72 -0.33
CA ASN A 176 12.54 -9.34 -0.36
C ASN A 176 12.79 -8.78 1.04
N LYS A 177 12.65 -9.61 2.05
CA LYS A 177 12.99 -9.29 3.45
C LYS A 177 14.51 -9.22 3.60
N ILE A 178 14.96 -8.17 4.27
CA ILE A 178 16.37 -7.99 4.65
C ILE A 178 16.43 -7.98 6.16
N TYR A 179 17.31 -8.83 6.70
CA TYR A 179 17.53 -8.96 8.14
C TYR A 179 18.96 -8.52 8.48
N GLU A 180 19.12 -7.83 9.60
CA GLU A 180 20.39 -7.57 10.25
C GLU A 180 20.32 -8.06 11.69
N ASN A 181 21.26 -8.94 12.09
CA ASN A 181 21.27 -9.57 13.43
C ASN A 181 19.89 -10.15 13.83
N ASP A 182 19.28 -10.88 12.91
CA ASP A 182 17.94 -11.50 13.05
C ASP A 182 16.79 -10.50 13.24
N VAL A 183 17.01 -9.20 12.99
CA VAL A 183 15.99 -8.18 13.02
C VAL A 183 15.59 -7.81 11.60
N LEU A 184 14.31 -7.84 11.30
CA LEU A 184 13.77 -7.38 10.02
C LEU A 184 13.97 -5.85 9.90
N ILE A 185 14.79 -5.43 8.93
CA ILE A 185 15.10 -4.00 8.71
C ILE A 185 14.48 -3.41 7.45
N SER A 186 14.11 -4.26 6.50
CA SER A 186 13.52 -3.80 5.24
C SER A 186 12.71 -4.91 4.58
N VAL A 187 11.64 -4.53 3.91
CA VAL A 187 10.94 -5.34 2.91
C VAL A 187 10.90 -4.56 1.62
N GLN A 188 11.69 -4.96 0.66
CA GLN A 188 11.77 -4.30 -0.64
C GLN A 188 10.67 -4.83 -1.58
N PRO A 189 10.19 -4.01 -2.52
CA PRO A 189 9.25 -4.48 -3.53
C PRO A 189 9.91 -5.53 -4.44
N GLU A 190 9.12 -6.48 -4.93
CA GLU A 190 9.60 -7.44 -5.92
C GLU A 190 10.10 -6.79 -7.20
N LEU A 191 11.13 -7.38 -7.81
CA LEU A 191 11.77 -6.84 -9.02
C LEU A 191 10.77 -6.53 -10.15
N HIS A 192 9.75 -7.34 -10.36
CA HIS A 192 8.78 -7.10 -11.43
C HIS A 192 7.77 -6.00 -11.10
N LEU A 193 7.36 -5.88 -9.84
CA LEU A 193 6.61 -4.74 -9.30
C LEU A 193 7.54 -3.52 -9.23
N MET A 194 8.77 -3.71 -8.75
CA MET A 194 9.82 -2.70 -8.77
C MET A 194 10.03 -2.08 -10.17
N TYR A 195 10.00 -2.86 -11.25
CA TYR A 195 10.15 -2.28 -12.59
C TYR A 195 8.95 -1.41 -12.98
N LYS A 196 7.75 -1.76 -12.55
CA LYS A 196 6.56 -0.93 -12.75
C LYS A 196 6.61 0.29 -11.81
N ASP A 197 6.89 0.06 -10.56
CA ASP A 197 6.86 1.06 -9.50
C ASP A 197 8.13 1.93 -9.49
N LEU A 198 9.33 1.39 -9.66
CA LEU A 198 10.55 2.19 -9.88
C LEU A 198 10.41 3.09 -11.11
N PHE A 199 9.66 2.63 -12.10
CA PHE A 199 9.44 3.45 -13.27
C PHE A 199 8.48 4.59 -12.94
N ASN A 200 7.39 4.33 -12.22
CA ASN A 200 6.45 5.34 -11.74
C ASN A 200 7.12 6.25 -10.70
N TYR A 201 7.81 5.68 -9.71
CA TYR A 201 8.57 6.43 -8.71
C TYR A 201 9.67 7.29 -9.34
N SER A 202 10.42 6.78 -10.31
CA SER A 202 11.43 7.59 -10.99
C SER A 202 10.81 8.75 -11.77
N GLN A 203 9.58 8.60 -12.24
CA GLN A 203 8.83 9.68 -12.86
C GLN A 203 8.38 10.71 -11.82
N ILE A 204 7.77 10.26 -10.74
CA ILE A 204 7.31 11.13 -9.65
C ILE A 204 8.50 11.91 -9.07
N TYR A 205 9.60 11.23 -8.76
CA TYR A 205 10.81 11.87 -8.23
C TYR A 205 11.39 12.91 -9.19
N GLY A 206 11.57 12.54 -10.47
CA GLY A 206 12.14 13.45 -11.45
C GLY A 206 11.28 14.68 -11.70
N LEU A 207 9.96 14.50 -11.74
CA LEU A 207 9.01 15.62 -11.83
C LEU A 207 9.08 16.49 -10.57
N SER A 208 9.01 15.89 -9.38
CA SER A 208 9.06 16.61 -8.11
C SER A 208 10.34 17.41 -7.94
N GLU A 209 11.50 16.84 -8.26
CA GLU A 209 12.78 17.54 -8.21
C GLU A 209 12.80 18.77 -9.14
N ILE A 210 12.26 18.64 -10.36
CA ILE A 210 12.21 19.76 -11.28
C ILE A 210 11.26 20.84 -10.76
N PHE A 211 10.09 20.47 -10.26
CA PHE A 211 9.09 21.43 -9.78
C PHE A 211 9.54 22.14 -8.50
N LEU A 212 10.16 21.45 -7.57
CA LEU A 212 10.55 22.00 -6.27
C LEU A 212 11.83 22.84 -6.36
N ASN A 213 12.78 22.44 -7.20
CA ASN A 213 14.09 23.09 -7.26
C ASN A 213 14.20 24.17 -8.36
N GLU A 214 13.35 24.15 -9.39
CA GLU A 214 13.43 25.10 -10.48
C GLU A 214 12.34 26.16 -10.41
N LYS A 215 12.75 27.42 -10.18
CA LYS A 215 11.83 28.56 -10.06
C LYS A 215 11.53 29.23 -11.41
N ASN A 216 12.49 29.19 -12.34
CA ASN A 216 12.32 29.79 -13.64
C ASN A 216 11.38 28.96 -14.52
N LYS A 217 10.26 29.54 -14.94
CA LYS A 217 9.22 28.84 -15.72
C LYS A 217 9.76 28.25 -17.03
N ILE A 218 10.58 28.99 -17.76
CA ILE A 218 11.14 28.54 -19.05
C ILE A 218 12.11 27.38 -18.82
N LEU A 219 13.02 27.52 -17.86
CA LEU A 219 13.99 26.49 -17.53
C LEU A 219 13.32 25.23 -16.95
N LYS A 220 12.29 25.41 -16.12
CA LYS A 220 11.43 24.33 -15.64
C LYS A 220 10.81 23.55 -16.79
N THR A 221 10.20 24.26 -17.75
CA THR A 221 9.60 23.64 -18.95
C THR A 221 10.64 22.85 -19.73
N PHE A 222 11.82 23.44 -19.94
CA PHE A 222 12.92 22.80 -20.66
C PHE A 222 13.38 21.50 -19.96
N LYS A 223 13.55 21.54 -18.64
CA LYS A 223 13.90 20.37 -17.84
C LYS A 223 12.82 19.28 -17.90
N LEU A 224 11.54 19.67 -17.86
CA LEU A 224 10.41 18.74 -17.95
C LEU A 224 10.34 18.06 -19.32
N VAL A 225 10.48 18.81 -20.40
CA VAL A 225 10.48 18.25 -21.76
C VAL A 225 11.63 17.26 -21.94
N ASN A 226 12.83 17.63 -21.50
CA ASN A 226 13.99 16.75 -21.53
C ASN A 226 13.79 15.49 -20.68
N PHE A 227 13.22 15.65 -19.50
CA PHE A 227 12.91 14.53 -18.63
C PHE A 227 11.91 13.56 -19.28
N LYS A 228 10.80 14.08 -19.81
CA LYS A 228 9.78 13.29 -20.52
C LYS A 228 10.35 12.56 -21.72
N PHE A 229 11.20 13.23 -22.49
CA PHE A 229 11.85 12.61 -23.64
C PHE A 229 12.76 11.46 -23.25
N LYS A 230 13.67 11.68 -22.30
CA LYS A 230 14.55 10.64 -21.76
C LYS A 230 13.76 9.50 -21.14
N TYR A 231 12.70 9.83 -20.40
CA TYR A 231 11.84 8.87 -19.77
C TYR A 231 11.06 8.02 -20.78
N GLY A 232 10.50 8.65 -21.81
CA GLY A 232 9.82 7.97 -22.91
C GLY A 232 10.73 6.99 -23.67
N LEU A 233 11.98 7.40 -23.95
CA LEU A 233 13.00 6.53 -24.56
C LEU A 233 13.31 5.33 -23.66
N LYS A 234 13.52 5.57 -22.35
CA LYS A 234 13.76 4.50 -21.38
C LYS A 234 12.56 3.54 -21.30
N LYS A 235 11.34 4.05 -21.30
CA LYS A 235 10.10 3.27 -21.30
C LYS A 235 9.98 2.39 -22.54
N SER A 236 10.27 2.94 -23.68
CA SER A 236 10.25 2.21 -24.95
C SER A 236 11.31 1.13 -25.00
N GLY A 237 12.53 1.43 -24.54
CA GLY A 237 13.61 0.47 -24.40
C GLY A 237 13.25 -0.68 -23.44
N ILE A 238 12.72 -0.38 -22.26
CA ILE A 238 12.28 -1.41 -21.29
C ILE A 238 11.16 -2.28 -21.86
N ARG A 239 10.18 -1.70 -22.59
CA ARG A 239 9.14 -2.47 -23.26
C ARG A 239 9.70 -3.41 -24.32
N PHE A 240 10.69 -2.94 -25.09
CA PHE A 240 11.38 -3.76 -26.07
C PHE A 240 12.13 -4.91 -25.40
N PHE A 241 12.94 -4.63 -24.37
CA PHE A 241 13.66 -5.64 -23.62
C PHE A 241 12.72 -6.63 -22.91
N ARG A 242 11.61 -6.19 -22.32
CA ARG A 242 10.60 -7.07 -21.71
C ARG A 242 10.03 -8.09 -22.69
N LYS A 243 9.89 -7.73 -23.96
CA LYS A 243 9.39 -8.63 -24.99
C LYS A 243 10.40 -9.76 -25.32
N TYR A 244 11.69 -9.51 -25.12
CA TYR A 244 12.79 -10.39 -25.49
C TYR A 244 13.52 -11.04 -24.31
N ILE A 245 13.45 -10.46 -23.10
CA ILE A 245 13.96 -11.11 -21.89
C ILE A 245 12.85 -12.04 -21.40
N SER A 246 12.97 -13.33 -21.72
CA SER A 246 12.12 -14.35 -21.12
C SER A 246 12.29 -14.32 -19.60
N ARG A 247 11.20 -14.06 -18.86
CA ARG A 247 11.15 -14.32 -17.43
C ARG A 247 11.59 -15.75 -17.18
N SER A 248 12.40 -15.98 -16.16
CA SER A 248 12.76 -17.35 -15.80
C SER A 248 11.47 -18.17 -15.61
N GLU A 249 11.50 -19.45 -15.94
CA GLU A 249 10.31 -20.31 -15.80
C GLU A 249 9.84 -20.40 -14.34
N ILE A 250 10.79 -20.27 -13.41
CA ILE A 250 10.52 -20.21 -11.96
C ILE A 250 9.65 -18.99 -11.62
N ASP A 251 9.98 -17.81 -12.17
CA ASP A 251 9.19 -16.59 -11.94
C ASP A 251 7.81 -16.68 -12.55
N LYS A 252 7.68 -17.30 -13.73
CA LYS A 252 6.38 -17.52 -14.38
C LYS A 252 5.48 -18.46 -13.58
N SER A 253 6.05 -19.56 -13.08
CA SER A 253 5.32 -20.54 -12.27
C SER A 253 4.86 -19.93 -10.95
N ARG A 254 5.74 -19.17 -10.27
CA ARG A 254 5.44 -18.48 -9.03
C ARG A 254 4.37 -17.40 -9.23
N LEU A 255 4.52 -16.56 -10.25
CA LEU A 255 3.56 -15.51 -10.57
C LEU A 255 2.19 -16.11 -10.90
N LYS A 256 2.13 -17.19 -11.68
CA LYS A 256 0.87 -17.87 -11.98
C LYS A 256 0.22 -18.45 -10.74
N LYS A 257 1.00 -19.01 -9.81
CA LYS A 257 0.49 -19.54 -8.55
C LYS A 257 -0.01 -18.46 -7.60
N CYS A 258 0.72 -17.33 -7.50
CA CYS A 258 0.47 -16.27 -6.54
C CYS A 258 -0.56 -15.26 -7.02
N TYR A 259 -0.58 -14.97 -8.31
CA TYR A 259 -1.43 -13.91 -8.87
C TYR A 259 -2.52 -14.42 -9.81
N GLY A 260 -2.46 -15.71 -10.24
CA GLY A 260 -3.42 -16.28 -11.18
C GLY A 260 -3.53 -15.48 -12.47
N GLU A 261 -4.74 -15.35 -12.99
CA GLU A 261 -5.09 -14.41 -14.06
C GLU A 261 -5.52 -13.04 -13.50
N GLU A 262 -5.89 -12.99 -12.23
CA GLU A 262 -6.25 -11.78 -11.49
C GLU A 262 -5.03 -11.25 -10.72
N ILE A 263 -4.90 -9.92 -10.66
CA ILE A 263 -3.72 -9.20 -10.14
C ILE A 263 -3.60 -9.31 -8.60
N LEU A 264 -4.55 -9.95 -7.93
CA LEU A 264 -4.59 -10.04 -6.47
C LEU A 264 -3.74 -11.22 -5.96
N SER A 265 -2.97 -10.98 -4.92
CA SER A 265 -2.09 -11.97 -4.27
C SER A 265 -2.85 -13.05 -3.50
N ASN A 266 -3.91 -13.60 -4.10
CA ASN A 266 -4.69 -14.67 -3.51
C ASN A 266 -3.95 -16.00 -3.64
N LEU A 267 -3.25 -16.40 -2.58
CA LEU A 267 -2.70 -17.74 -2.50
C LEU A 267 -3.85 -18.72 -2.18
N VAL A 268 -4.42 -19.28 -3.22
CA VAL A 268 -5.70 -20.00 -3.18
C VAL A 268 -5.63 -21.33 -2.44
N ASN A 269 -4.53 -22.04 -2.51
CA ASN A 269 -4.31 -23.31 -1.80
C ASN A 269 -2.89 -23.28 -1.23
N PRO A 270 -2.63 -22.61 -0.09
CA PRO A 270 -1.32 -22.58 0.51
C PRO A 270 -0.91 -23.98 0.97
N LYS A 271 0.37 -24.30 0.80
CA LYS A 271 0.99 -25.51 1.36
C LYS A 271 1.21 -25.32 2.85
N ASP A 272 1.34 -26.40 3.59
CA ASP A 272 1.64 -26.35 5.05
C ASP A 272 2.87 -25.49 5.37
N SER A 273 3.90 -25.50 4.48
CA SER A 273 5.08 -24.68 4.64
C SER A 273 4.83 -23.18 4.41
N GLU A 274 3.85 -22.81 3.58
CA GLU A 274 3.43 -21.43 3.35
C GLU A 274 2.56 -20.91 4.50
N ILE A 275 1.71 -21.78 5.04
CA ILE A 275 0.92 -21.52 6.23
C ILE A 275 1.83 -21.32 7.43
N LYS A 276 2.78 -22.25 7.64
CA LYS A 276 3.77 -22.14 8.71
C LYS A 276 4.57 -20.84 8.61
N TYR A 277 5.04 -20.49 7.42
CA TYR A 277 5.78 -19.26 7.20
C TYR A 277 4.94 -18.01 7.58
N PHE A 278 3.68 -17.98 7.17
CA PHE A 278 2.77 -16.89 7.55
C PHE A 278 2.54 -16.83 9.07
N ALA A 279 2.29 -17.97 9.70
CA ALA A 279 2.15 -18.06 11.15
C ALA A 279 3.40 -17.58 11.88
N ASP A 280 4.59 -17.93 11.40
CA ASP A 280 5.86 -17.50 11.97
C ASP A 280 6.04 -15.98 11.83
N THR A 281 5.61 -15.38 10.71
CA THR A 281 5.62 -13.92 10.50
C THR A 281 4.68 -13.19 11.49
N ILE A 282 3.51 -13.73 11.75
CA ILE A 282 2.58 -13.18 12.76
C ILE A 282 3.21 -13.26 14.17
N LYS A 283 3.84 -14.38 14.49
CA LYS A 283 4.54 -14.53 15.79
C LYS A 283 5.67 -13.51 15.93
N GLU A 284 6.42 -13.25 14.86
CA GLU A 284 7.47 -12.22 14.83
C GLU A 284 6.88 -10.84 15.09
N TYR A 285 5.76 -10.49 14.42
CA TYR A 285 5.05 -9.26 14.66
C TYR A 285 4.60 -9.10 16.11
N ILE A 286 3.91 -10.10 16.67
CA ILE A 286 3.45 -10.10 18.07
C ILE A 286 4.62 -9.97 19.03
N LYS A 287 5.71 -10.72 18.81
CA LYS A 287 6.92 -10.64 19.61
C LYS A 287 7.49 -9.23 19.63
N LYS A 288 7.60 -8.59 18.49
CA LYS A 288 8.12 -7.22 18.36
C LYS A 288 7.23 -6.22 19.10
N VAL A 289 5.91 -6.31 18.91
CA VAL A 289 4.97 -5.41 19.59
C VAL A 289 5.03 -5.61 21.11
N ASN A 290 5.12 -6.85 21.60
CA ASN A 290 5.25 -7.14 23.03
C ASN A 290 6.57 -6.63 23.64
N GLN A 291 7.60 -6.39 22.85
CA GLN A 291 8.85 -5.79 23.30
C GLN A 291 8.75 -4.27 23.50
N LYS A 292 7.73 -3.63 22.91
CA LYS A 292 7.48 -2.20 23.02
C LYS A 292 6.83 -1.88 24.36
N LYS A 293 7.59 -1.30 25.30
CA LYS A 293 7.15 -1.05 26.69
C LYS A 293 5.93 -0.16 26.83
N HIS A 294 5.67 0.69 25.83
CA HIS A 294 4.52 1.60 25.80
C HIS A 294 3.24 0.93 25.31
N VAL A 295 3.32 -0.23 24.67
CA VAL A 295 2.14 -0.97 24.21
C VAL A 295 1.53 -1.74 25.38
N GLU A 296 0.31 -1.36 25.72
CA GLU A 296 -0.47 -1.97 26.81
C GLU A 296 -1.32 -3.14 26.30
N LYS A 297 -1.82 -3.03 25.07
CA LYS A 297 -2.74 -4.01 24.50
C LYS A 297 -2.67 -4.11 22.99
N ILE A 298 -2.82 -5.34 22.50
CA ILE A 298 -2.89 -5.66 21.08
C ILE A 298 -4.22 -6.35 20.81
N PHE A 299 -4.96 -5.84 19.83
CA PHE A 299 -6.10 -6.54 19.26
C PHE A 299 -5.72 -6.98 17.85
N ILE A 300 -5.85 -8.27 17.57
CA ILE A 300 -5.80 -8.79 16.21
C ILE A 300 -7.22 -9.00 15.75
N VAL A 301 -7.59 -8.33 14.66
CA VAL A 301 -8.91 -8.41 14.06
C VAL A 301 -8.78 -9.22 12.79
N THR A 302 -9.62 -10.23 12.64
CA THR A 302 -9.71 -11.00 11.41
C THR A 302 -11.14 -10.95 10.89
N ALA A 303 -11.29 -10.81 9.58
CA ALA A 303 -12.59 -10.92 8.92
C ALA A 303 -12.55 -12.01 7.85
N PRO A 304 -13.70 -12.60 7.58
CA PRO A 304 -13.80 -13.56 6.50
C PRO A 304 -13.83 -12.82 5.15
N HIS A 305 -13.34 -13.48 4.15
CA HIS A 305 -13.53 -13.05 2.76
C HIS A 305 -14.92 -13.52 2.27
N LYS A 306 -15.57 -12.81 1.36
CA LYS A 306 -16.87 -13.20 0.78
C LYS A 306 -16.85 -14.65 0.30
N LYS A 307 -15.75 -15.09 -0.28
CA LYS A 307 -15.54 -16.46 -0.75
C LYS A 307 -15.68 -17.54 0.34
N HIS A 308 -15.59 -17.19 1.62
CA HIS A 308 -15.84 -18.13 2.73
C HIS A 308 -17.32 -18.38 2.98
N PHE A 309 -18.20 -17.49 2.51
CA PHE A 309 -19.65 -17.58 2.70
C PHE A 309 -20.39 -18.11 1.48
N ASP A 310 -19.87 -17.84 0.29
CA ASP A 310 -20.56 -18.19 -0.95
C ASP A 310 -20.15 -19.58 -1.43
N LYS A 311 -20.96 -20.57 -1.11
CA LYS A 311 -20.76 -21.96 -1.55
C LYS A 311 -20.78 -22.09 -3.08
N ASN A 312 -21.42 -21.18 -3.80
CA ASN A 312 -21.50 -21.17 -5.25
C ASN A 312 -20.28 -20.53 -5.92
N PHE A 313 -19.52 -19.75 -5.17
CA PHE A 313 -18.29 -19.12 -5.66
C PHE A 313 -17.09 -20.08 -5.72
N ILE A 314 -17.30 -21.35 -5.36
CA ILE A 314 -16.25 -22.33 -5.03
C ILE A 314 -16.01 -23.34 -6.15
N GLU A 315 -16.55 -23.20 -7.32
CA GLU A 315 -16.07 -24.02 -8.45
C GLU A 315 -14.63 -23.63 -8.77
N GLY A 316 -13.68 -24.28 -8.07
CA GLY A 316 -12.25 -24.23 -8.29
C GLY A 316 -11.40 -23.63 -7.16
N ILE A 317 -11.97 -22.98 -6.14
CA ILE A 317 -11.17 -22.28 -5.10
C ILE A 317 -11.68 -22.67 -3.70
N SER A 318 -11.09 -23.73 -3.15
CA SER A 318 -11.33 -24.08 -1.74
C SER A 318 -10.36 -23.32 -0.85
N TYR A 319 -10.82 -22.28 -0.15
CA TYR A 319 -10.11 -21.77 1.03
C TYR A 319 -10.24 -22.81 2.15
N LYS A 320 -9.39 -23.81 2.14
CA LYS A 320 -9.34 -24.86 3.18
C LYS A 320 -8.92 -24.30 4.53
N LEU A 321 -8.35 -23.11 4.58
CA LEU A 321 -7.79 -22.53 5.76
C LEU A 321 -8.27 -21.08 5.91
N ASN A 322 -8.84 -20.79 7.07
CA ASN A 322 -9.21 -19.45 7.46
C ASN A 322 -8.06 -18.84 8.27
N VAL A 323 -7.66 -17.61 7.95
CA VAL A 323 -6.67 -16.85 8.74
C VAL A 323 -7.04 -16.81 10.22
N SER A 324 -8.33 -16.72 10.54
CA SER A 324 -8.80 -16.74 11.93
C SER A 324 -8.37 -17.97 12.70
N ASP A 325 -8.33 -19.13 12.05
CA ASP A 325 -7.92 -20.38 12.71
C ASP A 325 -6.40 -20.42 12.98
N ILE A 326 -5.63 -19.83 12.05
CA ILE A 326 -4.18 -19.65 12.25
C ILE A 326 -3.94 -18.74 13.46
N ILE A 327 -4.63 -17.60 13.52
CA ILE A 327 -4.51 -16.64 14.63
C ILE A 327 -4.93 -17.29 15.94
N ASP A 328 -6.07 -17.97 15.98
CA ASP A 328 -6.54 -18.68 17.18
C ASP A 328 -5.47 -19.68 17.69
N SER A 329 -4.82 -20.41 16.79
CA SER A 329 -3.77 -21.36 17.16
C SER A 329 -2.51 -20.70 17.76
N ILE A 330 -2.14 -19.52 17.24
CA ILE A 330 -0.97 -18.77 17.71
C ILE A 330 -1.24 -18.13 19.08
N LEU A 331 -2.46 -17.65 19.32
CA LEU A 331 -2.80 -16.84 20.49
C LEU A 331 -3.08 -17.63 21.74
N GLN A 332 -3.24 -18.96 21.65
CA GLN A 332 -3.37 -19.81 22.83
C GLN A 332 -2.23 -19.61 23.83
N GLU A 333 -1.06 -19.17 23.39
CA GLU A 333 0.14 -18.94 24.18
C GLU A 333 0.37 -17.48 24.60
N ASN A 334 -0.43 -16.51 24.09
CA ASN A 334 -0.17 -15.06 24.22
C ASN A 334 -1.29 -14.31 24.95
N LYS A 335 -1.17 -14.13 26.25
CA LYS A 335 -2.20 -13.50 27.11
C LYS A 335 -2.43 -12.01 26.87
N ASN A 336 -1.46 -11.28 26.28
CA ASN A 336 -1.56 -9.83 26.04
C ASN A 336 -2.24 -9.47 24.72
N VAL A 337 -2.56 -10.48 23.91
CA VAL A 337 -3.19 -10.30 22.59
C VAL A 337 -4.63 -10.79 22.67
N THR A 338 -5.54 -9.97 22.20
CA THR A 338 -6.96 -10.33 22.09
C THR A 338 -7.31 -10.52 20.62
N HIS A 339 -7.84 -11.68 20.27
CA HIS A 339 -8.37 -11.94 18.94
C HIS A 339 -9.84 -11.55 18.85
N ILE A 340 -10.16 -10.70 17.88
CA ILE A 340 -11.53 -10.35 17.49
C ILE A 340 -11.83 -11.05 16.17
N ASN A 341 -12.48 -12.19 16.25
CA ASN A 341 -12.79 -13.05 15.11
C ASN A 341 -14.17 -12.71 14.54
N PHE A 342 -14.19 -11.88 13.49
CA PHE A 342 -15.44 -11.49 12.84
C PHE A 342 -16.09 -12.62 12.04
N SER A 343 -15.33 -13.62 11.60
CA SER A 343 -15.91 -14.80 10.97
C SER A 343 -16.93 -15.46 11.87
N LYS A 344 -16.62 -15.59 13.16
CA LYS A 344 -17.55 -16.17 14.16
C LYS A 344 -18.77 -15.27 14.40
N ILE A 345 -18.58 -13.95 14.39
CA ILE A 345 -19.67 -13.00 14.58
C ILE A 345 -20.62 -13.02 13.41
N LEU A 346 -20.08 -13.04 12.18
CA LEU A 346 -20.88 -13.04 10.96
C LEU A 346 -21.58 -14.37 10.71
N LEU A 347 -20.89 -15.50 10.94
CA LEU A 347 -21.48 -16.84 10.75
C LEU A 347 -22.64 -17.13 11.70
N ASN A 348 -22.66 -16.47 12.87
CA ASN A 348 -23.73 -16.62 13.85
C ASN A 348 -24.92 -15.68 13.61
N ASN A 349 -24.91 -14.90 12.55
CA ASN A 349 -25.94 -13.90 12.28
C ASN A 349 -26.68 -14.23 10.96
N ASP A 350 -27.70 -15.08 11.07
CA ASP A 350 -28.50 -15.58 9.94
C ASP A 350 -29.28 -14.47 9.16
N ASN A 351 -29.27 -13.23 9.68
CA ASN A 351 -29.99 -12.10 9.09
C ASN A 351 -29.12 -11.21 8.17
N LEU A 352 -27.84 -11.53 8.01
CA LEU A 352 -26.97 -10.75 7.15
C LEU A 352 -27.11 -11.20 5.69
N ASN A 353 -27.76 -10.35 4.90
CA ASN A 353 -27.80 -10.54 3.46
C ASN A 353 -26.40 -10.26 2.88
N ASN A 354 -25.82 -11.19 2.14
CA ASN A 354 -24.46 -11.09 1.62
C ASN A 354 -24.21 -9.84 0.76
N GLU A 355 -25.25 -9.34 0.07
CA GLU A 355 -25.16 -8.13 -0.76
C GLU A 355 -25.02 -6.84 0.06
N ASP A 356 -25.51 -6.84 1.32
CA ASP A 356 -25.43 -5.66 2.19
C ASP A 356 -24.10 -5.52 2.92
N ILE A 357 -23.23 -6.51 2.83
CA ILE A 357 -21.95 -6.55 3.55
C ILE A 357 -20.79 -6.12 2.67
N TRP A 358 -20.80 -6.51 1.40
CA TRP A 358 -19.67 -6.42 0.51
C TRP A 358 -19.82 -5.33 -0.55
N LEU A 359 -18.69 -4.74 -0.97
CA LEU A 359 -18.62 -3.94 -2.19
C LEU A 359 -18.68 -4.84 -3.44
N ASP A 360 -18.87 -4.22 -4.59
CA ASP A 360 -18.92 -4.91 -5.89
C ASP A 360 -17.63 -5.68 -6.23
N ASP A 361 -16.50 -5.31 -5.61
CA ASP A 361 -15.23 -6.02 -5.73
C ASP A 361 -15.23 -7.38 -4.99
N ASN A 362 -16.27 -7.66 -4.22
CA ASN A 362 -16.42 -8.86 -3.40
C ASN A 362 -15.31 -9.10 -2.37
N MET A 363 -14.51 -8.07 -2.10
CA MET A 363 -13.39 -8.12 -1.17
C MET A 363 -13.58 -7.21 0.03
N HIS A 364 -13.95 -5.96 -0.21
CA HIS A 364 -14.08 -4.95 0.82
C HIS A 364 -15.50 -4.86 1.37
N PHE A 365 -15.63 -4.49 2.63
CA PHE A 365 -16.94 -4.22 3.21
C PHE A 365 -17.52 -2.91 2.66
N ASN A 366 -18.83 -2.86 2.50
CA ASN A 366 -19.47 -1.58 2.22
C ASN A 366 -19.36 -0.62 3.42
N SER A 367 -19.55 0.67 3.18
CA SER A 367 -19.36 1.71 4.19
C SER A 367 -20.26 1.56 5.41
N ASN A 368 -21.51 1.17 5.20
CA ASN A 368 -22.47 1.01 6.29
C ASN A 368 -22.08 -0.15 7.22
N PHE A 369 -21.65 -1.26 6.64
CA PHE A 369 -21.19 -2.41 7.40
C PHE A 369 -19.86 -2.12 8.09
N HIS A 370 -18.91 -1.49 7.39
CA HIS A 370 -17.62 -1.09 7.93
C HIS A 370 -17.77 -0.13 9.11
N GLY A 371 -18.64 0.87 8.99
CA GLY A 371 -18.95 1.80 10.07
C GLY A 371 -19.54 1.09 11.30
N ASN A 372 -20.50 0.20 11.11
CA ASN A 372 -21.11 -0.58 12.19
C ASN A 372 -20.11 -1.55 12.86
N PHE A 373 -19.16 -2.04 12.11
CA PHE A 373 -18.11 -2.95 12.54
C PHE A 373 -17.16 -2.33 13.57
N PHE A 374 -16.72 -1.09 13.34
CA PHE A 374 -15.79 -0.40 14.24
C PHE A 374 -16.47 0.36 15.40
N ILE A 375 -17.80 0.46 15.38
CA ILE A 375 -18.57 1.22 16.36
C ILE A 375 -19.07 0.35 17.51
N LYS A 376 -19.33 -0.92 17.26
CA LYS A 376 -19.78 -1.89 18.27
C LYS A 376 -18.63 -2.56 18.98
#